data_2c9ba3ffb3b6284a07643b836bd6a2a3
#
_entry.id   2c9ba3ffb3b6284a07643b836bd6a2a3
#
_cell.length_a   1.000
_cell.length_b   1.000
_cell.length_c   1.000
_cell.angle_alpha   90.00
_cell.angle_beta   90.00
_cell.angle_gamma   90.00
#
_symmetry.space_group_name_H-M   'P 1'
#
loop_
_entity.id
_entity.type
_entity.pdbx_description
1 polymer ?
#
loop_
_entity_poly.entity_id
_entity_poly.type
_entity_poly.pdbx_seq_one_letter_code
_entity_poly.pdbx_strand_id
1 'polypeptide(L)'
;PFAAVPDMARLLDTPTHRARDAFSRVWIGAASFEGPTLPLRLTRTPPVAAGRAPCLGEDDADALPPPRPPMAAAAPGALPLKGLRILDLSMGWAGPLCTRQLADLGAEVLKVEACGYPDWWRGVDPRPEFFATEGYERDPRFSALNRNKIGITLDLSSAEGAALLRRLVRGADAVVENYASEVLPRLGLDYPALSAEKPDLVMLSMPAFGGAGPWRDARAYGSTLEHASGLPSVSGE
;
A
#
# COMPACT_ATOMS: atom_id res chain seq x y z
N PRO A 1 -4.53 15.50 -12.64
CA PRO A 1 -5.71 14.71 -12.31
C PRO A 1 -6.82 15.61 -11.76
N PHE A 2 -8.08 15.26 -12.04
CA PHE A 2 -9.27 15.93 -11.54
C PHE A 2 -10.15 14.89 -10.84
N ALA A 3 -10.88 15.31 -9.80
CA ALA A 3 -11.91 14.50 -9.17
C ALA A 3 -13.14 15.39 -8.93
N ALA A 4 -14.34 14.83 -9.11
CA ALA A 4 -15.54 15.44 -8.61
C ALA A 4 -15.60 15.26 -7.09
N VAL A 5 -16.19 16.21 -6.39
CA VAL A 5 -16.52 16.06 -4.96
C VAL A 5 -17.94 15.49 -4.90
N PRO A 6 -18.13 14.19 -4.63
CA PRO A 6 -19.47 13.64 -4.49
C PRO A 6 -20.10 14.14 -3.19
N ASP A 7 -21.43 14.29 -3.24
CA ASP A 7 -22.21 14.38 -2.02
C ASP A 7 -22.07 13.06 -1.24
N MET A 8 -21.87 13.13 0.07
CA MET A 8 -21.74 11.96 0.94
C MET A 8 -22.94 11.02 0.84
N ALA A 9 -24.15 11.52 0.62
CA ALA A 9 -25.34 10.71 0.39
C ALA A 9 -25.24 9.85 -0.87
N ARG A 10 -24.46 10.27 -1.87
CA ARG A 10 -24.27 9.56 -3.15
C ARG A 10 -22.97 8.74 -3.19
N LEU A 11 -22.13 8.84 -2.18
CA LEU A 11 -20.85 8.15 -2.15
C LEU A 11 -21.03 6.62 -2.29
N LEU A 12 -22.04 6.07 -1.64
CA LEU A 12 -22.37 4.64 -1.68
C LEU A 12 -22.70 4.17 -3.11
N ASP A 13 -23.24 5.03 -3.96
CA ASP A 13 -23.64 4.70 -5.32
C ASP A 13 -22.55 4.92 -6.36
N THR A 14 -21.37 5.37 -5.93
CA THR A 14 -20.25 5.60 -6.83
C THR A 14 -19.85 4.29 -7.52
N PRO A 15 -19.88 4.22 -8.87
CA PRO A 15 -19.65 2.97 -9.60
C PRO A 15 -18.33 2.29 -9.27
N THR A 16 -17.25 3.05 -9.06
CA THR A 16 -15.95 2.51 -8.66
C THR A 16 -16.00 1.85 -7.28
N HIS A 17 -16.70 2.44 -6.32
CA HIS A 17 -16.83 1.86 -4.99
C HIS A 17 -17.69 0.59 -5.02
N ARG A 18 -18.77 0.59 -5.78
CA ARG A 18 -19.61 -0.62 -5.97
C ARG A 18 -18.86 -1.74 -6.68
N ALA A 19 -18.15 -1.43 -7.75
CA ALA A 19 -17.36 -2.44 -8.48
C ALA A 19 -16.23 -3.06 -7.65
N ARG A 20 -15.86 -2.42 -6.53
CA ARG A 20 -14.82 -2.88 -5.61
C ARG A 20 -15.39 -3.45 -4.32
N ASP A 21 -16.70 -3.60 -4.17
CA ASP A 21 -17.36 -3.99 -2.92
C ASP A 21 -16.81 -3.20 -1.72
N ALA A 22 -16.67 -1.86 -1.89
CA ALA A 22 -16.10 -1.00 -0.87
C ALA A 22 -16.98 -0.87 0.36
N PHE A 23 -18.23 -1.28 0.24
CA PHE A 23 -19.22 -1.26 1.31
C PHE A 23 -19.84 -2.63 1.52
N SER A 24 -20.21 -2.92 2.75
CA SER A 24 -20.93 -4.12 3.14
C SER A 24 -22.01 -3.81 4.17
N ARG A 25 -22.94 -4.74 4.34
CA ARG A 25 -24.02 -4.58 5.32
C ARG A 25 -23.49 -4.81 6.74
N VAL A 26 -23.68 -3.81 7.59
CA VAL A 26 -23.40 -3.85 9.02
C VAL A 26 -24.71 -3.89 9.77
N TRP A 27 -24.81 -4.75 10.79
CA TRP A 27 -26.03 -4.95 11.57
C TRP A 27 -25.90 -4.35 12.96
N ILE A 28 -26.95 -3.66 13.39
CA ILE A 28 -27.15 -3.15 14.77
C ILE A 28 -28.50 -3.67 15.25
N GLY A 29 -28.50 -4.72 16.05
CA GLY A 29 -29.72 -5.40 16.42
C GLY A 29 -30.48 -5.90 15.18
N ALA A 30 -31.73 -5.49 15.00
CA ALA A 30 -32.56 -5.80 13.85
C ALA A 30 -32.39 -4.84 12.67
N ALA A 31 -31.72 -3.71 12.87
CA ALA A 31 -31.46 -2.73 11.83
C ALA A 31 -30.14 -3.00 11.11
N SER A 32 -30.02 -2.50 9.88
CA SER A 32 -28.76 -2.59 9.13
C SER A 32 -28.51 -1.31 8.32
N PHE A 33 -27.25 -1.04 8.06
CA PHE A 33 -26.80 0.02 7.16
C PHE A 33 -25.62 -0.45 6.32
N GLU A 34 -25.25 0.30 5.28
CA GLU A 34 -24.02 0.05 4.52
C GLU A 34 -22.87 0.80 5.16
N GLY A 35 -21.84 0.06 5.54
CA GLY A 35 -20.59 0.59 6.09
C GLY A 35 -19.39 0.17 5.24
N PRO A 36 -18.23 0.84 5.41
CA PRO A 36 -17.03 0.49 4.66
C PRO A 36 -16.55 -0.92 5.02
N THR A 37 -16.05 -1.63 4.00
CA THR A 37 -15.36 -2.91 4.19
C THR A 37 -13.91 -2.69 4.60
N LEU A 38 -13.20 -3.79 4.91
CA LEU A 38 -11.75 -3.75 5.10
C LEU A 38 -11.09 -3.16 3.83
N PRO A 39 -10.19 -2.15 3.96
CA PRO A 39 -9.54 -1.52 2.80
C PRO A 39 -8.51 -2.42 2.11
N LEU A 40 -8.25 -3.60 2.63
CA LEU A 40 -7.33 -4.58 2.07
C LEU A 40 -8.08 -5.67 1.31
N ARG A 41 -7.59 -6.00 0.12
CA ARG A 41 -8.08 -7.13 -0.68
C ARG A 41 -7.00 -8.19 -0.75
N LEU A 42 -7.21 -9.28 -0.03
CA LEU A 42 -6.33 -10.43 -0.01
C LEU A 42 -6.82 -11.46 -1.02
N THR A 43 -6.01 -11.77 -2.01
CA THR A 43 -6.41 -12.62 -3.13
C THR A 43 -6.64 -14.07 -2.72
N ARG A 44 -5.80 -14.61 -1.83
CA ARG A 44 -5.86 -16.03 -1.41
C ARG A 44 -6.63 -16.24 -0.09
N THR A 45 -6.69 -15.23 0.76
CA THR A 45 -7.29 -15.29 2.09
C THR A 45 -8.23 -14.10 2.28
N PRO A 46 -9.39 -14.08 1.60
CA PRO A 46 -10.30 -12.95 1.70
C PRO A 46 -10.71 -12.73 3.17
N PRO A 47 -10.87 -11.47 3.58
CA PRO A 47 -11.28 -11.15 4.93
C PRO A 47 -12.68 -11.72 5.21
N VAL A 48 -12.92 -12.05 6.48
CA VAL A 48 -14.25 -12.48 6.93
C VAL A 48 -15.22 -11.30 6.82
N ALA A 49 -16.42 -11.55 6.32
CA ALA A 49 -17.48 -10.55 6.29
C ALA A 49 -17.81 -10.08 7.72
N ALA A 50 -18.10 -8.79 7.85
CA ALA A 50 -18.52 -8.25 9.13
C ALA A 50 -19.82 -8.93 9.61
N GLY A 51 -19.77 -9.55 10.79
CA GLY A 51 -20.94 -10.00 11.50
C GLY A 51 -21.65 -8.86 12.25
N ARG A 52 -22.70 -9.18 12.97
CA ARG A 52 -23.28 -8.21 13.93
C ARG A 52 -22.34 -8.02 15.13
N ALA A 53 -22.41 -6.87 15.78
CA ALA A 53 -21.79 -6.69 17.07
C ALA A 53 -22.49 -7.59 18.13
N PRO A 54 -21.76 -8.16 19.09
CA PRO A 54 -22.38 -8.94 20.17
C PRO A 54 -23.26 -8.06 21.06
N CYS A 55 -24.30 -8.63 21.62
CA CYS A 55 -25.07 -7.97 22.66
C CYS A 55 -24.29 -7.96 23.99
N LEU A 56 -24.67 -7.04 24.90
CA LEU A 56 -24.06 -7.00 26.23
C LEU A 56 -24.25 -8.36 26.94
N GLY A 57 -23.15 -8.98 27.35
CA GLY A 57 -23.16 -10.26 28.06
C GLY A 57 -23.41 -11.49 27.21
N GLU A 58 -23.51 -11.37 25.89
CA GLU A 58 -23.83 -12.49 24.99
C GLU A 58 -22.79 -13.60 25.04
N ASP A 59 -21.52 -13.24 25.17
CA ASP A 59 -20.40 -14.18 25.15
C ASP A 59 -19.82 -14.46 26.54
N ASP A 60 -20.48 -14.03 27.63
CA ASP A 60 -19.96 -14.15 29.00
C ASP A 60 -19.64 -15.60 29.39
N ALA A 61 -20.44 -16.56 28.93
CA ALA A 61 -20.24 -17.97 29.21
C ALA A 61 -19.01 -18.57 28.49
N ASP A 62 -18.68 -18.03 27.32
CA ASP A 62 -17.59 -18.50 26.44
C ASP A 62 -16.33 -17.62 26.52
N ALA A 63 -16.38 -16.54 27.33
CA ALA A 63 -15.35 -15.50 27.38
C ALA A 63 -14.02 -15.92 27.99
N LEU A 64 -13.92 -17.11 28.58
CA LEU A 64 -12.69 -17.64 29.16
C LEU A 64 -12.09 -18.75 28.27
N PRO A 65 -11.44 -18.39 27.16
CA PRO A 65 -10.71 -19.38 26.40
C PRO A 65 -9.61 -20.01 27.27
N PRO A 66 -9.27 -21.28 27.03
CA PRO A 66 -8.19 -21.92 27.78
C PRO A 66 -6.90 -21.08 27.62
N PRO A 67 -6.05 -21.06 28.66
CA PRO A 67 -4.78 -20.34 28.60
C PRO A 67 -4.00 -20.74 27.36
N ARG A 68 -3.59 -19.75 26.56
CA ARG A 68 -2.70 -20.04 25.43
C ARG A 68 -1.34 -20.49 25.97
N PRO A 69 -0.74 -21.51 25.37
CA PRO A 69 0.64 -21.84 25.71
C PRO A 69 1.50 -20.60 25.47
N PRO A 70 2.48 -20.33 26.33
CA PRO A 70 3.37 -19.19 26.14
C PRO A 70 4.02 -19.29 24.75
N MET A 71 3.90 -18.23 23.97
CA MET A 71 4.68 -18.11 22.75
C MET A 71 6.16 -18.08 23.14
N ALA A 72 7.00 -18.77 22.38
CA ALA A 72 8.44 -18.66 22.57
C ALA A 72 8.83 -17.18 22.57
N ALA A 73 9.46 -16.75 23.66
CA ALA A 73 9.89 -15.36 23.78
C ALA A 73 10.90 -15.06 22.66
N ALA A 74 10.64 -14.00 21.91
CA ALA A 74 11.64 -13.49 21.00
C ALA A 74 12.91 -13.12 21.80
N ALA A 75 14.07 -13.30 21.21
CA ALA A 75 15.32 -12.91 21.86
C ALA A 75 15.25 -11.42 22.27
N PRO A 76 15.70 -11.04 23.48
CA PRO A 76 15.67 -9.65 23.92
C PRO A 76 16.34 -8.74 22.89
N GLY A 77 15.64 -7.66 22.47
CA GLY A 77 16.14 -6.70 21.48
C GLY A 77 16.01 -7.13 20.02
N ALA A 78 15.45 -8.31 19.72
CA ALA A 78 15.16 -8.68 18.34
C ALA A 78 13.97 -7.87 17.81
N LEU A 79 14.17 -7.20 16.67
CA LEU A 79 13.08 -6.50 15.98
C LEU A 79 12.12 -7.51 15.34
N PRO A 80 10.80 -7.26 15.37
CA PRO A 80 9.78 -8.25 15.01
C PRO A 80 9.83 -8.72 13.54
N LEU A 81 10.33 -7.89 12.62
CA LEU A 81 10.42 -8.20 11.19
C LEU A 81 11.86 -8.52 10.74
N LYS A 82 12.78 -8.75 11.68
CA LYS A 82 14.15 -9.12 11.34
C LYS A 82 14.16 -10.42 10.52
N GLY A 83 14.84 -10.36 9.39
CA GLY A 83 14.97 -11.49 8.45
C GLY A 83 14.02 -11.43 7.27
N LEU A 84 13.03 -10.54 7.27
CA LEU A 84 12.21 -10.27 6.10
C LEU A 84 12.89 -9.28 5.17
N ARG A 85 12.83 -9.54 3.86
CA ARG A 85 13.33 -8.66 2.80
C ARG A 85 12.18 -8.15 1.93
N ILE A 86 12.12 -6.84 1.73
CA ILE A 86 11.05 -6.17 1.01
C ILE A 86 11.65 -5.33 -0.12
N LEU A 87 11.13 -5.50 -1.33
CA LEU A 87 11.45 -4.64 -2.46
C LEU A 87 10.41 -3.52 -2.51
N ASP A 88 10.87 -2.31 -2.34
CA ASP A 88 10.06 -1.08 -2.36
C ASP A 88 10.20 -0.38 -3.71
N LEU A 89 9.23 -0.59 -4.59
CA LEU A 89 9.13 0.07 -5.90
C LEU A 89 8.28 1.34 -5.83
N SER A 90 7.72 1.64 -4.66
CA SER A 90 6.77 2.73 -4.48
C SER A 90 7.46 4.09 -4.46
N MET A 91 6.67 5.16 -4.64
CA MET A 91 7.17 6.53 -4.58
C MET A 91 6.15 7.47 -3.94
N GLY A 92 6.61 8.65 -3.57
CA GLY A 92 5.78 9.69 -2.97
C GLY A 92 5.47 9.39 -1.51
N TRP A 93 4.21 9.11 -1.16
CA TRP A 93 3.79 9.07 0.24
C TRP A 93 3.39 7.67 0.75
N ALA A 94 2.30 7.10 0.24
CA ALA A 94 1.66 5.93 0.85
C ALA A 94 2.57 4.69 0.91
N GLY A 95 3.19 4.34 -0.21
CA GLY A 95 4.10 3.20 -0.28
C GLY A 95 5.37 3.40 0.52
N PRO A 96 6.10 4.52 0.34
CA PRO A 96 7.29 4.79 1.15
C PRO A 96 7.01 4.85 2.65
N LEU A 97 5.86 5.39 3.08
CA LEU A 97 5.45 5.38 4.49
C LEU A 97 5.22 3.96 5.01
N CYS A 98 4.54 3.11 4.24
CA CYS A 98 4.31 1.72 4.58
C CYS A 98 5.66 0.98 4.76
N THR A 99 6.52 1.03 3.76
CA THR A 99 7.80 0.30 3.77
C THR A 99 8.78 0.86 4.80
N ARG A 100 8.73 2.17 5.11
CA ARG A 100 9.48 2.75 6.23
C ARG A 100 9.10 2.12 7.58
N GLN A 101 7.78 1.96 7.83
CA GLN A 101 7.35 1.34 9.09
C GLN A 101 7.84 -0.11 9.20
N LEU A 102 7.86 -0.84 8.08
CA LEU A 102 8.40 -2.19 8.05
C LEU A 102 9.92 -2.19 8.30
N ALA A 103 10.66 -1.22 7.74
CA ALA A 103 12.08 -1.04 8.00
C ALA A 103 12.36 -0.65 9.46
N ASP A 104 11.57 0.25 10.05
CA ASP A 104 11.66 0.62 11.47
C ASP A 104 11.42 -0.59 12.40
N LEU A 105 10.64 -1.58 11.95
CA LEU A 105 10.40 -2.83 12.65
C LEU A 105 11.43 -3.94 12.34
N GLY A 106 12.46 -3.65 11.53
CA GLY A 106 13.60 -4.53 11.31
C GLY A 106 13.61 -5.30 10.01
N ALA A 107 12.66 -5.09 9.10
CA ALA A 107 12.76 -5.64 7.75
C ALA A 107 13.90 -4.99 6.97
N GLU A 108 14.59 -5.76 6.14
CA GLU A 108 15.52 -5.24 5.14
C GLU A 108 14.69 -4.71 3.95
N VAL A 109 14.67 -3.40 3.77
CA VAL A 109 13.90 -2.76 2.69
C VAL A 109 14.86 -2.22 1.63
N LEU A 110 14.75 -2.73 0.40
CA LEU A 110 15.46 -2.22 -0.76
C LEU A 110 14.55 -1.27 -1.55
N LYS A 111 14.86 0.02 -1.46
CA LYS A 111 14.18 1.08 -2.22
C LYS A 111 14.75 1.14 -3.62
N VAL A 112 13.92 0.84 -4.61
CA VAL A 112 14.31 0.84 -6.04
C VAL A 112 13.86 2.15 -6.67
N GLU A 113 14.82 2.85 -7.30
CA GLU A 113 14.58 4.08 -8.03
C GLU A 113 15.31 4.04 -9.37
N ALA A 114 14.85 4.80 -10.35
CA ALA A 114 15.58 5.03 -11.60
C ALA A 114 16.09 6.48 -11.67
N CYS A 115 17.29 6.70 -12.20
CA CYS A 115 17.81 8.06 -12.39
C CYS A 115 16.89 8.93 -13.27
N GLY A 116 16.24 8.33 -14.27
CA GLY A 116 15.32 9.04 -15.15
C GLY A 116 13.94 9.29 -14.54
N TYR A 117 13.60 8.62 -13.43
CA TYR A 117 12.31 8.74 -12.74
C TYR A 117 12.48 8.46 -11.24
N PRO A 118 13.13 9.41 -10.51
CA PRO A 118 13.34 9.27 -9.07
C PRO A 118 12.05 9.50 -8.28
N ASP A 119 12.09 9.20 -6.98
CA ASP A 119 10.99 9.55 -6.08
C ASP A 119 10.70 11.06 -6.10
N TRP A 120 9.43 11.42 -6.07
CA TRP A 120 9.00 12.83 -6.17
C TRP A 120 9.62 13.73 -5.08
N TRP A 121 9.87 13.19 -3.91
CA TRP A 121 10.44 13.93 -2.79
C TRP A 121 11.95 14.17 -2.90
N ARG A 122 12.61 13.64 -3.92
CA ARG A 122 13.97 14.06 -4.23
C ARG A 122 14.02 15.47 -4.80
N GLY A 123 12.86 16.02 -5.14
CA GLY A 123 12.70 17.33 -5.73
C GLY A 123 13.02 17.35 -7.24
N VAL A 124 12.48 18.35 -7.90
CA VAL A 124 12.73 18.60 -9.33
C VAL A 124 13.24 20.03 -9.45
N ASP A 125 14.53 20.21 -9.47
CA ASP A 125 15.17 21.50 -9.70
C ASP A 125 16.10 21.37 -10.92
N PRO A 126 15.84 22.09 -12.03
CA PRO A 126 16.65 21.97 -13.24
C PRO A 126 18.00 22.69 -13.15
N ARG A 127 18.28 23.40 -12.07
CA ARG A 127 19.51 24.16 -11.94
C ARG A 127 20.73 23.25 -11.75
N PRO A 128 21.84 23.51 -12.45
CA PRO A 128 23.08 22.72 -12.31
C PRO A 128 23.57 22.61 -10.87
N GLU A 129 23.42 23.66 -10.08
CA GLU A 129 23.85 23.73 -8.68
C GLU A 129 23.10 22.72 -7.81
N PHE A 130 21.84 22.44 -8.12
CA PHE A 130 21.04 21.44 -7.41
C PHE A 130 21.66 20.04 -7.53
N PHE A 131 22.10 19.67 -8.72
CA PHE A 131 22.77 18.39 -8.95
C PHE A 131 24.20 18.39 -8.41
N ALA A 132 24.97 19.46 -8.64
CA ALA A 132 26.35 19.58 -8.18
C ALA A 132 26.48 19.53 -6.64
N THR A 133 25.45 19.99 -5.93
CA THR A 133 25.39 19.98 -4.46
C THR A 133 24.55 18.84 -3.89
N GLU A 134 24.15 17.87 -4.71
CA GLU A 134 23.30 16.75 -4.30
C GLU A 134 22.01 17.21 -3.61
N GLY A 135 21.38 18.28 -4.12
CA GLY A 135 20.14 18.84 -3.57
C GLY A 135 19.00 17.82 -3.46
N TYR A 136 18.99 16.85 -4.36
CA TYR A 136 18.03 15.73 -4.37
C TYR A 136 18.14 14.80 -3.16
N GLU A 137 19.23 14.84 -2.38
CA GLU A 137 19.38 14.08 -1.13
C GLU A 137 18.94 14.89 0.10
N ARG A 138 18.59 16.17 -0.06
CA ARG A 138 18.35 17.08 1.07
C ARG A 138 16.87 17.33 1.40
N ASP A 139 15.94 16.79 0.63
CA ASP A 139 14.52 16.97 0.94
C ASP A 139 14.17 16.22 2.23
N PRO A 140 13.67 16.92 3.26
CA PRO A 140 13.36 16.30 4.54
C PRO A 140 12.21 15.29 4.44
N ARG A 141 11.32 15.43 3.45
CA ARG A 141 10.22 14.48 3.22
C ARG A 141 10.76 13.18 2.66
N PHE A 142 11.71 13.23 1.72
CA PHE A 142 12.38 12.04 1.23
C PHE A 142 13.05 11.28 2.38
N SER A 143 13.86 11.98 3.17
CA SER A 143 14.59 11.39 4.30
C SER A 143 13.66 10.82 5.36
N ALA A 144 12.56 11.53 5.68
CA ALA A 144 11.58 11.07 6.65
C ALA A 144 10.84 9.80 6.19
N LEU A 145 10.55 9.66 4.90
CA LEU A 145 9.80 8.53 4.34
C LEU A 145 10.67 7.33 3.95
N ASN A 146 12.00 7.52 3.84
CA ASN A 146 12.89 6.48 3.33
C ASN A 146 14.03 6.12 4.31
N ARG A 147 13.95 6.57 5.57
CA ARG A 147 14.93 6.16 6.58
C ARG A 147 14.94 4.63 6.79
N ASN A 148 16.07 4.10 7.18
CA ASN A 148 16.30 2.66 7.42
C ASN A 148 16.14 1.78 6.18
N LYS A 149 16.09 2.36 4.97
CA LYS A 149 16.06 1.62 3.71
C LYS A 149 17.42 1.61 3.04
N ILE A 150 17.66 0.63 2.20
CA ILE A 150 18.83 0.52 1.33
C ILE A 150 18.39 1.01 -0.06
N GLY A 151 18.99 2.10 -0.55
CA GLY A 151 18.71 2.62 -1.89
C GLY A 151 19.46 1.85 -2.96
N ILE A 152 18.76 1.44 -4.03
CA ILE A 152 19.36 0.87 -5.22
C ILE A 152 18.81 1.56 -6.47
N THR A 153 19.65 1.73 -7.48
CA THR A 153 19.26 2.34 -8.76
C THR A 153 19.03 1.24 -9.79
N LEU A 154 17.81 1.21 -10.36
CA LEU A 154 17.43 0.20 -11.33
C LEU A 154 16.37 0.76 -12.29
N ASP A 155 16.68 0.79 -13.58
CA ASP A 155 15.70 1.18 -14.60
C ASP A 155 14.83 -0.01 -15.00
N LEU A 156 13.62 -0.07 -14.45
CA LEU A 156 12.66 -1.14 -14.72
C LEU A 156 12.09 -1.10 -16.15
N SER A 157 12.28 -0.02 -16.89
CA SER A 157 11.87 0.08 -18.29
C SER A 157 12.85 -0.59 -19.24
N SER A 158 14.06 -0.88 -18.79
CA SER A 158 15.06 -1.64 -19.54
C SER A 158 14.91 -3.15 -19.32
N ALA A 159 15.30 -3.92 -20.32
CA ALA A 159 15.27 -5.39 -20.23
C ALA A 159 16.20 -5.91 -19.12
N GLU A 160 17.38 -5.29 -18.98
CA GLU A 160 18.36 -5.61 -17.94
C GLU A 160 17.82 -5.29 -16.55
N GLY A 161 17.20 -4.12 -16.37
CA GLY A 161 16.61 -3.72 -15.10
C GLY A 161 15.46 -4.61 -14.68
N ALA A 162 14.57 -4.96 -15.60
CA ALA A 162 13.50 -5.91 -15.36
C ALA A 162 14.03 -7.31 -14.97
N ALA A 163 15.08 -7.79 -15.66
CA ALA A 163 15.72 -9.07 -15.35
C ALA A 163 16.39 -9.05 -13.97
N LEU A 164 17.05 -7.95 -13.60
CA LEU A 164 17.64 -7.78 -12.28
C LEU A 164 16.59 -7.75 -11.18
N LEU A 165 15.44 -7.07 -11.38
CA LEU A 165 14.34 -7.07 -10.42
C LEU A 165 13.83 -8.49 -10.18
N ARG A 166 13.60 -9.29 -11.24
CA ARG A 166 13.18 -10.70 -11.08
C ARG A 166 14.18 -11.52 -10.28
N ARG A 167 15.47 -11.27 -10.46
CA ARG A 167 16.51 -11.92 -9.63
C ARG A 167 16.42 -11.50 -8.17
N LEU A 168 16.17 -10.21 -7.87
CA LEU A 168 15.96 -9.72 -6.51
C LEU A 168 14.72 -10.32 -5.86
N VAL A 169 13.63 -10.48 -6.63
CA VAL A 169 12.38 -11.08 -6.16
C VAL A 169 12.58 -12.50 -5.63
N ARG A 170 13.46 -13.30 -6.22
CA ARG A 170 13.74 -14.67 -5.73
C ARG A 170 14.25 -14.71 -4.29
N GLY A 171 14.88 -13.64 -3.83
CA GLY A 171 15.39 -13.50 -2.47
C GLY A 171 14.58 -12.56 -1.59
N ALA A 172 13.38 -12.14 -2.02
CA ALA A 172 12.54 -11.22 -1.29
C ALA A 172 11.26 -11.91 -0.78
N ASP A 173 10.73 -11.46 0.33
CA ASP A 173 9.47 -11.95 0.90
C ASP A 173 8.28 -11.14 0.38
N ALA A 174 8.50 -9.85 0.09
CA ALA A 174 7.44 -8.99 -0.42
C ALA A 174 7.93 -7.96 -1.43
N VAL A 175 7.00 -7.54 -2.30
CA VAL A 175 7.12 -6.37 -3.19
C VAL A 175 6.02 -5.39 -2.82
N VAL A 176 6.36 -4.11 -2.71
CA VAL A 176 5.41 -3.01 -2.47
C VAL A 176 5.52 -2.00 -3.60
N GLU A 177 4.37 -1.63 -4.18
CA GLU A 177 4.31 -0.65 -5.26
C GLU A 177 3.04 0.21 -5.15
N ASN A 178 3.06 1.39 -5.74
CA ASN A 178 1.90 2.28 -5.79
C ASN A 178 1.77 3.01 -7.15
N TYR A 179 2.14 2.33 -8.20
CA TYR A 179 1.97 2.82 -9.57
C TYR A 179 0.51 2.80 -10.00
N ALA A 180 0.22 3.40 -11.15
CA ALA A 180 -1.06 3.17 -11.82
C ALA A 180 -1.15 1.70 -12.29
N SER A 181 -2.35 1.13 -12.27
CA SER A 181 -2.58 -0.32 -12.39
C SER A 181 -1.99 -0.95 -13.65
N GLU A 182 -1.80 -0.17 -14.71
CA GLU A 182 -1.27 -0.64 -15.99
C GLU A 182 0.27 -0.67 -16.07
N VAL A 183 0.99 -0.07 -15.11
CA VAL A 183 2.45 0.13 -15.22
C VAL A 183 3.20 -1.19 -15.15
N LEU A 184 3.05 -1.92 -14.06
CA LEU A 184 3.78 -3.18 -13.87
C LEU A 184 3.39 -4.26 -14.90
N PRO A 185 2.10 -4.43 -15.28
CA PRO A 185 1.73 -5.31 -16.39
C PRO A 185 2.45 -4.98 -17.71
N ARG A 186 2.56 -3.71 -18.08
CA ARG A 186 3.28 -3.29 -19.29
C ARG A 186 4.77 -3.59 -19.23
N LEU A 187 5.35 -3.60 -18.04
CA LEU A 187 6.77 -3.94 -17.83
C LEU A 187 6.99 -5.46 -17.68
N GLY A 188 5.91 -6.27 -17.66
CA GLY A 188 5.98 -7.70 -17.38
C GLY A 188 6.46 -8.00 -15.96
N LEU A 189 6.16 -7.11 -15.02
CA LEU A 189 6.57 -7.17 -13.61
C LEU A 189 5.35 -7.19 -12.67
N ASP A 190 4.20 -7.61 -13.17
CA ASP A 190 2.98 -7.80 -12.39
C ASP A 190 3.05 -9.04 -11.49
N TYR A 191 2.05 -9.20 -10.62
CA TYR A 191 2.03 -10.32 -9.68
C TYR A 191 2.11 -11.70 -10.37
N PRO A 192 1.38 -11.99 -11.47
CA PRO A 192 1.55 -13.26 -12.19
C PRO A 192 2.98 -13.52 -12.62
N ALA A 193 3.66 -12.53 -13.19
CA ALA A 193 5.04 -12.66 -13.64
C ALA A 193 6.03 -12.85 -12.48
N LEU A 194 5.88 -12.06 -11.39
CA LEU A 194 6.79 -12.14 -10.26
C LEU A 194 6.54 -13.37 -9.38
N SER A 195 5.29 -13.79 -9.21
CA SER A 195 4.96 -15.02 -8.47
C SER A 195 5.41 -16.31 -9.19
N ALA A 196 5.61 -16.27 -10.50
CA ALA A 196 6.24 -17.36 -11.22
C ALA A 196 7.72 -17.54 -10.83
N GLU A 197 8.41 -16.44 -10.49
CA GLU A 197 9.80 -16.49 -9.98
C GLU A 197 9.87 -16.90 -8.49
N LYS A 198 8.85 -16.55 -7.70
CA LYS A 198 8.74 -16.87 -6.27
C LYS A 198 7.28 -17.10 -5.89
N PRO A 199 6.82 -18.35 -5.80
CA PRO A 199 5.40 -18.71 -5.58
C PRO A 199 4.81 -18.25 -4.25
N ASP A 200 5.62 -18.04 -3.23
CA ASP A 200 5.24 -17.55 -1.90
C ASP A 200 5.38 -16.02 -1.74
N LEU A 201 5.67 -15.32 -2.84
CA LEU A 201 5.79 -13.86 -2.84
C LEU A 201 4.49 -13.18 -2.37
N VAL A 202 4.62 -12.22 -1.47
CA VAL A 202 3.55 -11.28 -1.13
C VAL A 202 3.74 -10.01 -1.96
N MET A 203 2.72 -9.58 -2.68
CA MET A 203 2.75 -8.31 -3.41
C MET A 203 1.64 -7.38 -2.91
N LEU A 204 2.03 -6.19 -2.46
CA LEU A 204 1.11 -5.13 -2.08
C LEU A 204 1.09 -4.05 -3.17
N SER A 205 -0.05 -3.93 -3.83
CA SER A 205 -0.31 -2.91 -4.84
C SER A 205 -1.27 -1.87 -4.29
N MET A 206 -0.89 -0.60 -4.37
CA MET A 206 -1.66 0.54 -3.84
C MET A 206 -1.96 1.58 -4.92
N PRO A 207 -2.58 1.22 -6.05
CA PRO A 207 -3.02 2.21 -7.03
C PRO A 207 -4.12 3.10 -6.44
N ALA A 208 -4.17 4.35 -6.84
CA ALA A 208 -4.99 5.38 -6.22
C ALA A 208 -6.47 4.99 -6.01
N PHE A 209 -7.08 4.36 -7.00
CA PHE A 209 -8.48 3.91 -6.93
C PHE A 209 -8.62 2.38 -6.91
N GLY A 210 -7.52 1.67 -6.67
CA GLY A 210 -7.48 0.20 -6.66
C GLY A 210 -7.40 -0.41 -8.06
N GLY A 211 -7.12 -1.72 -8.12
CA GLY A 211 -6.89 -2.46 -9.36
C GLY A 211 -8.14 -2.89 -10.12
N ALA A 212 -9.35 -2.47 -9.71
CA ALA A 212 -10.61 -2.84 -10.33
C ALA A 212 -11.60 -1.68 -10.37
N GLY A 213 -12.64 -1.80 -11.21
CA GLY A 213 -13.68 -0.80 -11.37
C GLY A 213 -13.37 0.27 -12.42
N PRO A 214 -14.32 1.18 -12.70
CA PRO A 214 -14.20 2.17 -13.76
C PRO A 214 -13.01 3.13 -13.64
N TRP A 215 -12.52 3.38 -12.41
CA TRP A 215 -11.42 4.30 -12.16
C TRP A 215 -10.06 3.60 -11.93
N ARG A 216 -9.97 2.30 -12.23
CA ARG A 216 -8.73 1.53 -12.00
C ARG A 216 -7.48 2.14 -12.63
N ASP A 217 -7.64 2.77 -13.80
CA ASP A 217 -6.53 3.37 -14.55
C ASP A 217 -6.40 4.89 -14.28
N ALA A 218 -7.25 5.45 -13.42
CA ALA A 218 -7.19 6.86 -13.07
C ALA A 218 -6.03 7.13 -12.12
N ARG A 219 -5.29 8.21 -12.42
CA ARG A 219 -4.19 8.68 -11.58
C ARG A 219 -4.70 9.71 -10.60
N ALA A 220 -4.26 9.62 -9.36
CA ALA A 220 -4.59 10.59 -8.34
C ALA A 220 -3.42 10.84 -7.39
N TYR A 221 -3.41 12.03 -6.82
CA TYR A 221 -2.58 12.42 -5.68
C TYR A 221 -3.45 12.60 -4.45
N GLY A 222 -2.85 12.90 -3.31
CA GLY A 222 -3.57 13.03 -2.04
C GLY A 222 -4.81 13.93 -2.13
N SER A 223 -4.67 15.14 -2.65
CA SER A 223 -5.78 16.08 -2.84
C SER A 223 -6.89 15.55 -3.76
N THR A 224 -6.52 14.84 -4.82
CA THR A 224 -7.51 14.23 -5.73
C THR A 224 -8.30 13.12 -5.03
N LEU A 225 -7.62 12.31 -4.21
CA LEU A 225 -8.28 11.25 -3.41
C LEU A 225 -9.18 11.83 -2.34
N GLU A 226 -8.74 12.89 -1.67
CA GLU A 226 -9.54 13.61 -0.69
C GLU A 226 -10.84 14.14 -1.32
N HIS A 227 -10.74 14.77 -2.48
CA HIS A 227 -11.94 15.25 -3.21
C HIS A 227 -12.85 14.09 -3.62
N ALA A 228 -12.29 13.01 -4.17
CA ALA A 228 -13.06 11.85 -4.59
C ALA A 228 -13.71 11.08 -3.42
N SER A 229 -13.23 11.27 -2.20
CA SER A 229 -13.83 10.67 -0.98
C SER A 229 -15.12 11.34 -0.54
N GLY A 230 -15.45 12.50 -1.08
CA GLY A 230 -16.59 13.30 -0.65
C GLY A 230 -16.36 14.08 0.66
N LEU A 231 -15.23 13.89 1.33
CA LEU A 231 -14.92 14.56 2.58
C LEU A 231 -15.07 16.10 2.52
N PRO A 232 -14.62 16.79 1.44
CA PRO A 232 -14.79 18.23 1.34
C PRO A 232 -16.25 18.70 1.33
N SER A 233 -17.20 17.83 0.93
CA SER A 233 -18.63 18.21 0.93
C SER A 233 -19.22 18.39 2.33
N VAL A 234 -18.56 17.86 3.36
CA VAL A 234 -19.01 17.91 4.77
C VAL A 234 -18.05 18.64 5.70
N SER A 235 -16.85 18.95 5.22
CA SER A 235 -15.85 19.66 6.04
C SER A 235 -16.07 21.18 6.07
N GLY A 236 -16.95 21.72 5.21
CA GLY A 236 -17.17 23.15 5.05
C GLY A 236 -16.00 23.87 4.40
N GLU A 237 -16.16 25.16 4.18
CA GLU A 237 -15.07 26.06 3.79
C GLU A 237 -14.20 26.43 4.99
#